data_23332e4e5f21e2d761c711a74434801d
#
_entry.id   23332e4e5f21e2d761c711a74434801d
#
_cell.length_a   1.000
_cell.length_b   1.000
_cell.length_c   1.000
_cell.angle_alpha   90.00
_cell.angle_beta   90.00
_cell.angle_gamma   90.00
#
_symmetry.space_group_name_H-M   'P 1'
#
loop_
_entity.id
_entity.type
_entity.pdbx_description
1 polymer ?
#
loop_
_entity_poly.entity_id
_entity_poly.type
_entity_poly.pdbx_seq_one_letter_code
_entity_poly.pdbx_strand_id
1 'polypeptide(L)'
;MKKILYFFIVFVLITGCAKGQNKEDIDKLCDSLDSMVFWGTMRPDTAMLERALELSDYLLSVDTTNIGKRHYYQQRSMVLGSLGRIDESMVNAEREVITLHENNPLRLLFFSVKYLRENKKDSADYYVEKTISVCDSSLNEEYNEDMAINKVKAIYLRDGERKAKECLYELLKNHHDSQMLKALYEDWDNWARMNNEELQLLNIVVKK
;
A
#
# COMPACT_ATOMS: atom_id res chain seq x y z
N MET A 1 28.13 19.80 30.66
CA MET A 1 28.11 20.85 29.60
C MET A 1 28.47 20.37 28.21
N LYS A 2 29.32 19.36 27.98
CA LYS A 2 29.70 18.88 26.63
C LYS A 2 28.55 18.19 25.86
N LYS A 3 27.56 17.59 26.52
CA LYS A 3 26.43 16.90 25.86
C LYS A 3 25.38 17.84 25.26
N ILE A 4 25.24 19.06 25.81
CA ILE A 4 24.30 20.09 25.31
C ILE A 4 24.84 20.72 24.03
N LEU A 5 26.15 20.84 23.90
CA LEU A 5 26.78 21.42 22.72
C LEU A 5 26.61 20.50 21.46
N TYR A 6 26.63 19.18 21.67
CA TYR A 6 26.39 18.21 20.57
C TYR A 6 24.94 18.26 20.06
N PHE A 7 23.98 18.46 20.95
CA PHE A 7 22.57 18.59 20.58
C PHE A 7 22.31 19.86 19.75
N PHE A 8 22.96 20.97 20.11
CA PHE A 8 22.86 22.23 19.34
C PHE A 8 23.57 22.18 17.98
N ILE A 9 24.69 21.49 17.87
CA ILE A 9 25.43 21.36 16.59
C ILE A 9 24.63 20.48 15.60
N VAL A 10 23.98 19.41 16.08
CA VAL A 10 23.11 18.55 15.24
C VAL A 10 21.86 19.33 14.79
N PHE A 11 21.27 20.16 15.67
CA PHE A 11 20.10 20.97 15.34
C PHE A 11 20.42 22.11 14.34
N VAL A 12 21.57 22.71 14.44
CA VAL A 12 22.02 23.79 13.51
C VAL A 12 22.35 23.22 12.13
N LEU A 13 22.84 21.96 12.04
CA LEU A 13 23.10 21.32 10.74
C LEU A 13 21.81 20.93 10.01
N ILE A 14 20.71 20.64 10.74
CA ILE A 14 19.40 20.30 10.15
C ILE A 14 18.66 21.57 9.67
N THR A 15 18.82 22.71 10.32
CA THR A 15 18.15 23.96 9.93
C THR A 15 18.86 24.75 8.83
N GLY A 16 20.12 24.41 8.51
CA GLY A 16 20.95 25.12 7.51
C GLY A 16 20.76 24.70 6.06
N CYS A 17 20.10 23.56 5.77
CA CYS A 17 20.02 22.99 4.42
C CYS A 17 18.67 23.13 3.72
N ALA A 18 17.76 23.94 4.20
CA ALA A 18 16.42 24.10 3.60
C ALA A 18 16.37 24.98 2.34
N LYS A 19 17.51 25.35 1.76
CA LYS A 19 17.57 26.09 0.49
C LYS A 19 18.28 25.28 -0.58
N GLY A 20 17.49 24.58 -1.39
CA GLY A 20 17.94 24.08 -2.70
C GLY A 20 18.62 22.72 -2.63
N GLN A 21 17.98 21.70 -2.05
CA GLN A 21 18.44 20.34 -2.33
C GLN A 21 18.21 20.05 -3.80
N ASN A 22 19.29 19.59 -4.44
CA ASN A 22 19.27 19.17 -5.82
C ASN A 22 18.35 17.93 -5.94
N LYS A 23 17.58 17.82 -7.01
CA LYS A 23 16.75 16.66 -7.31
C LYS A 23 17.52 15.34 -7.19
N GLU A 24 18.78 15.34 -7.62
CA GLU A 24 19.69 14.20 -7.51
C GLU A 24 19.92 13.73 -6.05
N ASP A 25 19.94 14.65 -5.08
CA ASP A 25 20.10 14.29 -3.67
C ASP A 25 18.80 13.65 -3.11
N ILE A 26 17.63 14.15 -3.53
CA ILE A 26 16.35 13.54 -3.16
C ILE A 26 16.22 12.14 -3.76
N ASP A 27 16.57 11.95 -5.03
CA ASP A 27 16.52 10.65 -5.70
C ASP A 27 17.41 9.60 -4.98
N LYS A 28 18.64 9.97 -4.58
CA LYS A 28 19.53 9.09 -3.78
C LYS A 28 18.96 8.73 -2.40
N LEU A 29 18.26 9.67 -1.77
CA LEU A 29 17.60 9.42 -0.49
C LEU A 29 16.37 8.50 -0.65
N CYS A 30 15.64 8.63 -1.76
CA CYS A 30 14.56 7.72 -2.12
C CYS A 30 15.08 6.28 -2.32
N ASP A 31 16.16 6.10 -3.08
CA ASP A 31 16.80 4.79 -3.29
C ASP A 31 17.25 4.18 -1.94
N SER A 32 17.77 5.01 -1.03
CA SER A 32 18.16 4.58 0.32
C SER A 32 16.94 4.16 1.14
N LEU A 33 15.83 4.91 1.07
CA LEU A 33 14.57 4.57 1.74
C LEU A 33 14.05 3.22 1.25
N ASP A 34 13.95 3.04 -0.07
CA ASP A 34 13.46 1.81 -0.68
C ASP A 34 14.31 0.59 -0.29
N SER A 35 15.63 0.76 -0.28
CA SER A 35 16.57 -0.27 0.17
C SER A 35 16.36 -0.63 1.65
N MET A 36 16.23 0.37 2.54
CA MET A 36 15.99 0.13 3.96
C MET A 36 14.65 -0.58 4.21
N VAL A 37 13.60 -0.17 3.51
CA VAL A 37 12.27 -0.79 3.61
C VAL A 37 12.33 -2.23 3.11
N PHE A 38 12.91 -2.47 1.93
CA PHE A 38 13.03 -3.80 1.36
C PHE A 38 13.79 -4.75 2.29
N TRP A 39 15.00 -4.38 2.71
CA TRP A 39 15.82 -5.26 3.54
C TRP A 39 15.31 -5.39 4.97
N GLY A 40 14.78 -4.30 5.54
CA GLY A 40 14.21 -4.30 6.89
C GLY A 40 12.94 -5.16 7.00
N THR A 41 12.14 -5.27 5.95
CA THR A 41 10.95 -6.13 5.90
C THR A 41 11.29 -7.58 5.60
N MET A 42 12.22 -7.81 4.66
CA MET A 42 12.65 -9.17 4.29
C MET A 42 13.45 -9.88 5.37
N ARG A 43 14.21 -9.14 6.15
CA ARG A 43 14.99 -9.64 7.31
C ARG A 43 14.64 -8.74 8.49
N PRO A 44 13.57 -9.05 9.26
CA PRO A 44 13.04 -8.14 10.27
C PRO A 44 14.13 -7.46 11.11
N ASP A 45 14.43 -6.20 10.77
CA ASP A 45 15.43 -5.37 11.44
C ASP A 45 14.75 -4.08 11.92
N THR A 46 14.33 -4.09 13.18
CA THR A 46 13.61 -2.96 13.79
C THR A 46 14.42 -1.66 13.70
N ALA A 47 15.75 -1.71 13.87
CA ALA A 47 16.58 -0.51 13.82
C ALA A 47 16.64 0.08 12.40
N MET A 48 16.70 -0.78 11.37
CA MET A 48 16.65 -0.35 9.96
C MET A 48 15.28 0.23 9.62
N LEU A 49 14.19 -0.39 10.09
CA LEU A 49 12.82 0.08 9.87
C LEU A 49 12.56 1.43 10.55
N GLU A 50 13.03 1.65 11.78
CA GLU A 50 12.91 2.96 12.45
C GLU A 50 13.71 4.05 11.72
N ARG A 51 14.91 3.75 11.21
CA ARG A 51 15.67 4.68 10.35
C ARG A 51 14.93 5.00 9.05
N ALA A 52 14.24 4.02 8.45
CA ALA A 52 13.42 4.25 7.27
C ALA A 52 12.26 5.21 7.59
N LEU A 53 11.63 5.13 8.77
CA LEU A 53 10.63 6.11 9.21
C LEU A 53 11.22 7.52 9.34
N GLU A 54 12.36 7.68 10.00
CA GLU A 54 13.05 8.97 10.13
C GLU A 54 13.38 9.58 8.77
N LEU A 55 13.91 8.75 7.83
CA LEU A 55 14.23 9.21 6.49
C LEU A 55 12.97 9.61 5.70
N SER A 56 11.88 8.85 5.83
CA SER A 56 10.61 9.18 5.19
C SER A 56 9.99 10.48 5.73
N ASP A 57 10.12 10.76 7.05
CA ASP A 57 9.70 12.04 7.65
C ASP A 57 10.49 13.21 7.08
N TYR A 58 11.81 13.03 6.95
CA TYR A 58 12.67 14.03 6.32
C TYR A 58 12.25 14.30 4.86
N LEU A 59 12.07 13.25 4.06
CA LEU A 59 11.66 13.36 2.65
C LEU A 59 10.28 14.04 2.52
N LEU A 60 9.32 13.71 3.37
CA LEU A 60 8.00 14.38 3.43
C LEU A 60 8.12 15.87 3.75
N SER A 61 9.17 16.29 4.46
CA SER A 61 9.40 17.69 4.82
C SER A 61 10.04 18.51 3.71
N VAL A 62 10.84 17.88 2.83
CA VAL A 62 11.64 18.57 1.79
C VAL A 62 11.07 18.40 0.39
N ASP A 63 10.47 17.26 0.05
CA ASP A 63 9.83 17.04 -1.24
C ASP A 63 8.33 17.39 -1.17
N THR A 64 7.96 18.45 -1.87
CA THR A 64 6.57 18.93 -1.92
C THR A 64 5.76 18.34 -3.06
N THR A 65 6.36 17.49 -3.91
CA THR A 65 5.67 16.87 -5.05
C THR A 65 4.62 15.86 -4.61
N ASN A 66 3.52 15.77 -5.34
CA ASN A 66 2.46 14.77 -5.03
C ASN A 66 2.96 13.34 -5.26
N ILE A 67 3.85 13.13 -6.24
CA ILE A 67 4.42 11.81 -6.55
C ILE A 67 5.31 11.35 -5.41
N GLY A 68 6.24 12.20 -4.97
CA GLY A 68 7.12 11.91 -3.84
C GLY A 68 6.34 11.65 -2.56
N LYS A 69 5.38 12.52 -2.20
CA LYS A 69 4.54 12.33 -1.00
C LYS A 69 3.80 11.01 -1.01
N ARG A 70 3.23 10.60 -2.17
CA ARG A 70 2.55 9.31 -2.28
C ARG A 70 3.52 8.16 -2.00
N HIS A 71 4.70 8.18 -2.62
CA HIS A 71 5.74 7.18 -2.41
C HIS A 71 6.15 7.09 -0.93
N TYR A 72 6.41 8.23 -0.27
CA TYR A 72 6.83 8.23 1.13
C TYR A 72 5.74 7.73 2.08
N TYR A 73 4.47 8.07 1.85
CA TYR A 73 3.36 7.52 2.62
C TYR A 73 3.22 6.00 2.43
N GLN A 74 3.43 5.49 1.21
CA GLN A 74 3.44 4.06 0.92
C GLN A 74 4.55 3.36 1.71
N GLN A 75 5.80 3.85 1.63
CA GLN A 75 6.94 3.28 2.35
C GLN A 75 6.71 3.31 3.87
N ARG A 76 6.19 4.42 4.41
CA ARG A 76 5.83 4.52 5.84
C ARG A 76 4.77 3.51 6.24
N SER A 77 3.74 3.34 5.43
CA SER A 77 2.69 2.36 5.71
C SER A 77 3.26 0.95 5.80
N MET A 78 4.13 0.55 4.86
CA MET A 78 4.79 -0.75 4.85
C MET A 78 5.67 -0.97 6.09
N VAL A 79 6.49 0.03 6.44
CA VAL A 79 7.37 -0.03 7.62
C VAL A 79 6.55 -0.15 8.91
N LEU A 80 5.52 0.69 9.07
CA LEU A 80 4.66 0.68 10.25
C LEU A 80 3.90 -0.64 10.39
N GLY A 81 3.42 -1.21 9.27
CA GLY A 81 2.84 -2.55 9.23
C GLY A 81 3.82 -3.63 9.71
N SER A 82 5.06 -3.59 9.22
CA SER A 82 6.13 -4.53 9.60
C SER A 82 6.54 -4.40 11.07
N LEU A 83 6.41 -3.20 11.65
CA LEU A 83 6.63 -2.94 13.09
C LEU A 83 5.40 -3.28 13.96
N GLY A 84 4.30 -3.75 13.39
CA GLY A 84 3.04 -4.03 14.09
C GLY A 84 2.26 -2.77 14.50
N ARG A 85 2.65 -1.58 14.01
CA ARG A 85 1.98 -0.29 14.28
C ARG A 85 0.82 -0.08 13.31
N ILE A 86 -0.17 -0.99 13.34
CA ILE A 86 -1.21 -1.13 12.32
C ILE A 86 -2.06 0.14 12.16
N ASP A 87 -2.46 0.80 13.26
CA ASP A 87 -3.28 2.03 13.18
C ASP A 87 -2.55 3.16 12.46
N GLU A 88 -1.27 3.34 12.75
CA GLU A 88 -0.43 4.34 12.09
C GLU A 88 -0.16 3.98 10.62
N SER A 89 0.02 2.68 10.31
CA SER A 89 0.11 2.17 8.95
C SER A 89 -1.14 2.55 8.15
N MET A 90 -2.34 2.29 8.68
CA MET A 90 -3.61 2.63 8.03
C MET A 90 -3.76 4.13 7.77
N VAL A 91 -3.33 4.99 8.70
CA VAL A 91 -3.35 6.46 8.51
C VAL A 91 -2.45 6.89 7.34
N ASN A 92 -1.26 6.28 7.21
CA ASN A 92 -0.35 6.59 6.12
C ASN A 92 -0.85 6.03 4.78
N ALA A 93 -1.40 4.81 4.76
CA ALA A 93 -2.05 4.24 3.59
C ALA A 93 -3.24 5.11 3.12
N GLU A 94 -4.04 5.66 4.04
CA GLU A 94 -5.10 6.61 3.68
C GLU A 94 -4.54 7.87 3.01
N ARG A 95 -3.47 8.45 3.55
CA ARG A 95 -2.81 9.62 2.97
C ARG A 95 -2.25 9.33 1.58
N GLU A 96 -1.74 8.14 1.34
CA GLU A 96 -1.30 7.69 0.02
C GLU A 96 -2.49 7.64 -0.96
N VAL A 97 -3.54 6.87 -0.62
CA VAL A 97 -4.62 6.59 -1.58
C VAL A 97 -5.52 7.78 -1.87
N ILE A 98 -5.66 8.76 -0.96
CA ILE A 98 -6.42 9.99 -1.24
C ILE A 98 -5.77 10.85 -2.32
N THR A 99 -4.48 10.65 -2.63
CA THR A 99 -3.82 11.32 -3.77
C THR A 99 -4.23 10.75 -5.12
N LEU A 100 -4.81 9.55 -5.14
CA LEU A 100 -5.32 8.90 -6.34
C LEU A 100 -6.68 9.47 -6.73
N HIS A 101 -7.03 9.33 -8.01
CA HIS A 101 -8.37 9.68 -8.50
C HIS A 101 -9.46 8.94 -7.70
N GLU A 102 -10.61 9.57 -7.49
CA GLU A 102 -11.70 9.02 -6.66
C GLU A 102 -12.24 7.67 -7.12
N ASN A 103 -12.14 7.37 -8.43
CA ASN A 103 -12.52 6.10 -9.03
C ASN A 103 -11.33 5.15 -9.23
N ASN A 104 -10.17 5.43 -8.62
CA ASN A 104 -9.05 4.50 -8.69
C ASN A 104 -9.35 3.23 -7.86
N PRO A 105 -9.26 2.01 -8.43
CA PRO A 105 -9.60 0.77 -7.72
C PRO A 105 -8.82 0.57 -6.42
N LEU A 106 -7.55 0.96 -6.36
CA LEU A 106 -6.75 0.84 -5.12
C LEU A 106 -7.31 1.73 -4.00
N ARG A 107 -7.73 2.96 -4.35
CA ARG A 107 -8.38 3.87 -3.39
C ARG A 107 -9.70 3.30 -2.90
N LEU A 108 -10.52 2.77 -3.81
CA LEU A 108 -11.81 2.19 -3.47
C LEU A 108 -11.65 0.94 -2.60
N LEU A 109 -10.71 0.04 -2.93
CA LEU A 109 -10.39 -1.15 -2.12
C LEU A 109 -9.90 -0.76 -0.73
N PHE A 110 -9.04 0.25 -0.61
CA PHE A 110 -8.59 0.73 0.69
C PHE A 110 -9.78 1.16 1.57
N PHE A 111 -10.70 1.96 1.03
CA PHE A 111 -11.90 2.38 1.78
C PHE A 111 -12.83 1.21 2.10
N SER A 112 -12.93 0.19 1.24
CA SER A 112 -13.66 -1.04 1.54
C SER A 112 -13.09 -1.72 2.79
N VAL A 113 -11.77 -1.93 2.83
CA VAL A 113 -11.06 -2.55 3.97
C VAL A 113 -11.19 -1.69 5.23
N LYS A 114 -11.00 -0.37 5.12
CA LYS A 114 -11.14 0.56 6.23
C LYS A 114 -12.52 0.48 6.87
N TYR A 115 -13.58 0.51 6.06
CA TYR A 115 -14.95 0.45 6.58
C TYR A 115 -15.32 -0.95 7.11
N LEU A 116 -14.79 -2.04 6.54
CA LEU A 116 -14.92 -3.38 7.14
C LEU A 116 -14.32 -3.41 8.55
N ARG A 117 -13.13 -2.85 8.72
CA ARG A 117 -12.46 -2.74 10.03
C ARG A 117 -13.26 -1.91 11.04
N GLU A 118 -13.92 -0.85 10.57
CA GLU A 118 -14.77 0.01 11.39
C GLU A 118 -16.17 -0.57 11.63
N ASN A 119 -16.47 -1.80 11.17
CA ASN A 119 -17.78 -2.45 11.20
C ASN A 119 -18.90 -1.64 10.50
N LYS A 120 -18.53 -0.80 9.53
CA LYS A 120 -19.46 -0.01 8.70
C LYS A 120 -19.77 -0.75 7.40
N LYS A 121 -20.54 -1.83 7.52
CA LYS A 121 -20.77 -2.77 6.42
C LYS A 121 -21.33 -2.10 5.16
N ASP A 122 -22.38 -1.28 5.28
CA ASP A 122 -23.02 -0.65 4.12
C ASP A 122 -22.01 0.24 3.32
N SER A 123 -21.14 0.96 4.04
CA SER A 123 -20.08 1.75 3.41
C SER A 123 -19.04 0.86 2.73
N ALA A 124 -18.66 -0.23 3.37
CA ALA A 124 -17.72 -1.20 2.78
C ALA A 124 -18.30 -1.82 1.51
N ASP A 125 -19.54 -2.29 1.55
CA ASP A 125 -20.25 -2.88 0.42
C ASP A 125 -20.35 -1.88 -0.74
N TYR A 126 -20.68 -0.60 -0.46
CA TYR A 126 -20.68 0.46 -1.49
C TYR A 126 -19.33 0.59 -2.21
N TYR A 127 -18.22 0.63 -1.47
CA TYR A 127 -16.90 0.78 -2.08
C TYR A 127 -16.47 -0.48 -2.83
N VAL A 128 -16.81 -1.68 -2.35
CA VAL A 128 -16.57 -2.94 -3.07
C VAL A 128 -17.32 -2.96 -4.41
N GLU A 129 -18.62 -2.66 -4.40
CA GLU A 129 -19.45 -2.62 -5.61
C GLU A 129 -18.94 -1.58 -6.61
N LYS A 130 -18.55 -0.40 -6.11
CA LYS A 130 -17.96 0.64 -6.95
C LYS A 130 -16.64 0.18 -7.56
N THR A 131 -15.80 -0.56 -6.81
CA THR A 131 -14.56 -1.14 -7.34
C THR A 131 -14.85 -2.12 -8.48
N ILE A 132 -15.78 -3.05 -8.28
CA ILE A 132 -16.16 -4.04 -9.31
C ILE A 132 -16.67 -3.32 -10.56
N SER A 133 -17.56 -2.34 -10.41
CA SER A 133 -18.13 -1.59 -11.53
C SER A 133 -17.06 -0.84 -12.33
N VAL A 134 -16.11 -0.18 -11.66
CA VAL A 134 -14.99 0.51 -12.34
C VAL A 134 -14.09 -0.48 -13.09
N CYS A 135 -13.77 -1.60 -12.46
CA CYS A 135 -12.95 -2.64 -13.11
C CYS A 135 -13.68 -3.25 -14.32
N ASP A 136 -14.97 -3.55 -14.18
CA ASP A 136 -15.78 -4.09 -15.28
C ASP A 136 -15.85 -3.12 -16.46
N SER A 137 -16.08 -1.83 -16.21
CA SER A 137 -16.11 -0.82 -17.27
C SER A 137 -14.77 -0.74 -18.01
N SER A 138 -13.66 -0.73 -17.27
CA SER A 138 -12.32 -0.69 -17.87
C SER A 138 -12.01 -1.95 -18.67
N LEU A 139 -12.31 -3.14 -18.13
CA LEU A 139 -12.05 -4.42 -18.78
C LEU A 139 -12.91 -4.65 -20.04
N ASN A 140 -14.09 -4.00 -20.13
CA ASN A 140 -14.93 -4.02 -21.33
C ASN A 140 -14.39 -3.11 -22.45
N GLU A 141 -13.64 -2.05 -22.10
CA GLU A 141 -13.01 -1.16 -23.07
C GLU A 141 -11.68 -1.73 -23.57
N GLU A 142 -10.80 -2.10 -22.63
CA GLU A 142 -9.49 -2.67 -22.91
C GLU A 142 -9.05 -3.55 -21.75
N TYR A 143 -8.47 -4.71 -22.07
CA TYR A 143 -7.92 -5.58 -21.02
C TYR A 143 -6.74 -4.91 -20.29
N ASN A 144 -6.84 -4.90 -18.98
CA ASN A 144 -5.80 -4.39 -18.07
C ASN A 144 -5.63 -5.33 -16.88
N GLU A 145 -4.42 -5.85 -16.69
CA GLU A 145 -4.13 -6.83 -15.63
C GLU A 145 -4.38 -6.28 -14.23
N ASP A 146 -4.05 -5.01 -13.97
CA ASP A 146 -4.29 -4.39 -12.65
C ASP A 146 -5.79 -4.31 -12.35
N MET A 147 -6.62 -3.99 -13.36
CA MET A 147 -8.07 -3.97 -13.21
C MET A 147 -8.63 -5.36 -12.95
N ALA A 148 -8.10 -6.38 -13.64
CA ALA A 148 -8.50 -7.77 -13.43
C ALA A 148 -8.18 -8.24 -12.00
N ILE A 149 -6.98 -7.98 -11.51
CA ILE A 149 -6.56 -8.33 -10.14
C ILE A 149 -7.37 -7.56 -9.10
N ASN A 150 -7.60 -6.25 -9.27
CA ASN A 150 -8.39 -5.47 -8.34
C ASN A 150 -9.86 -5.93 -8.28
N LYS A 151 -10.43 -6.40 -9.42
CA LYS A 151 -11.75 -7.03 -9.45
C LYS A 151 -11.76 -8.31 -8.62
N VAL A 152 -10.75 -9.20 -8.78
CA VAL A 152 -10.63 -10.42 -7.98
C VAL A 152 -10.55 -10.10 -6.48
N LYS A 153 -9.75 -9.10 -6.09
CA LYS A 153 -9.66 -8.65 -4.69
C LYS A 153 -10.99 -8.13 -4.16
N ALA A 154 -11.72 -7.35 -4.94
CA ALA A 154 -13.03 -6.83 -4.56
C ALA A 154 -14.04 -7.95 -4.31
N ILE A 155 -14.10 -8.95 -5.21
CA ILE A 155 -14.96 -10.13 -5.06
C ILE A 155 -14.52 -10.96 -3.84
N TYR A 156 -13.21 -11.09 -3.59
CA TYR A 156 -12.70 -11.75 -2.40
C TYR A 156 -13.23 -11.12 -1.10
N LEU A 157 -13.21 -9.79 -1.01
CA LEU A 157 -13.73 -9.06 0.15
C LEU A 157 -15.26 -9.24 0.32
N ARG A 158 -16.03 -9.26 -0.77
CA ARG A 158 -17.49 -9.34 -0.74
C ARG A 158 -18.01 -10.76 -0.56
N ASP A 159 -17.54 -11.67 -1.38
CA ASP A 159 -18.13 -12.99 -1.60
C ASP A 159 -17.24 -14.14 -1.09
N GLY A 160 -16.00 -13.82 -0.72
CA GLY A 160 -15.04 -14.77 -0.19
C GLY A 160 -14.21 -15.49 -1.26
N GLU A 161 -13.35 -16.38 -0.77
CA GLU A 161 -12.29 -17.04 -1.53
C GLU A 161 -12.80 -17.79 -2.76
N ARG A 162 -13.83 -18.61 -2.57
CA ARG A 162 -14.36 -19.45 -3.66
C ARG A 162 -14.83 -18.63 -4.85
N LYS A 163 -15.58 -17.55 -4.60
CA LYS A 163 -16.10 -16.67 -5.66
C LYS A 163 -15.01 -15.87 -6.36
N ALA A 164 -14.01 -15.46 -5.61
CA ALA A 164 -12.84 -14.79 -6.19
C ALA A 164 -12.03 -15.72 -7.10
N LYS A 165 -11.83 -17.00 -6.72
CA LYS A 165 -11.18 -18.01 -7.56
C LYS A 165 -11.97 -18.31 -8.84
N GLU A 166 -13.30 -18.41 -8.74
CA GLU A 166 -14.19 -18.54 -9.89
C GLU A 166 -14.03 -17.35 -10.86
N CYS A 167 -14.02 -16.12 -10.34
CA CYS A 167 -13.80 -14.91 -11.14
C CYS A 167 -12.42 -14.91 -11.82
N LEU A 168 -11.36 -15.27 -11.10
CA LEU A 168 -10.00 -15.36 -11.64
C LEU A 168 -9.95 -16.39 -12.80
N TYR A 169 -10.59 -17.54 -12.62
CA TYR A 169 -10.67 -18.58 -13.67
C TYR A 169 -11.35 -18.06 -14.94
N GLU A 170 -12.47 -17.35 -14.83
CA GLU A 170 -13.17 -16.78 -16.00
C GLU A 170 -12.33 -15.67 -16.67
N LEU A 171 -11.63 -14.84 -15.91
CA LEU A 171 -10.70 -13.85 -16.46
C LEU A 171 -9.55 -14.54 -17.21
N LEU A 172 -8.95 -15.58 -16.64
CA LEU A 172 -7.88 -16.34 -17.28
C LEU A 172 -8.34 -17.06 -18.55
N LYS A 173 -9.56 -17.59 -18.58
CA LYS A 173 -10.14 -18.22 -19.75
C LYS A 173 -10.29 -17.24 -20.92
N ASN A 174 -10.67 -15.98 -20.62
CA ASN A 174 -10.83 -14.94 -21.63
C ASN A 174 -9.49 -14.29 -22.04
N HIS A 175 -8.47 -14.34 -21.16
CA HIS A 175 -7.15 -13.73 -21.33
C HIS A 175 -6.04 -14.75 -21.03
N HIS A 176 -6.08 -15.86 -21.78
CA HIS A 176 -5.22 -17.03 -21.56
C HIS A 176 -3.72 -16.78 -21.79
N ASP A 177 -3.34 -15.68 -22.39
CA ASP A 177 -1.95 -15.22 -22.60
C ASP A 177 -1.40 -14.39 -21.41
N SER A 178 -2.26 -13.93 -20.49
CA SER A 178 -1.80 -13.19 -19.31
C SER A 178 -0.97 -14.09 -18.38
N GLN A 179 0.31 -13.78 -18.27
CA GLN A 179 1.23 -14.50 -17.39
C GLN A 179 0.91 -14.22 -15.91
N MET A 180 0.44 -13.00 -15.60
CA MET A 180 0.12 -12.59 -14.23
C MET A 180 -1.12 -13.33 -13.71
N LEU A 181 -2.19 -13.45 -14.50
CA LEU A 181 -3.37 -14.22 -14.09
C LEU A 181 -3.05 -15.72 -13.95
N LYS A 182 -2.18 -16.26 -14.81
CA LYS A 182 -1.70 -17.65 -14.68
C LYS A 182 -0.95 -17.84 -13.37
N ALA A 183 0.05 -17.01 -13.11
CA ALA A 183 0.85 -17.09 -11.89
C ALA A 183 -0.05 -16.96 -10.63
N LEU A 184 -1.00 -16.03 -10.65
CA LEU A 184 -1.96 -15.87 -9.56
C LEU A 184 -2.85 -17.10 -9.37
N TYR A 185 -3.30 -17.73 -10.46
CA TYR A 185 -4.13 -18.93 -10.40
C TYR A 185 -3.35 -20.16 -9.91
N GLU A 186 -2.12 -20.33 -10.36
CA GLU A 186 -1.22 -21.42 -9.96
C GLU A 186 -0.82 -21.31 -8.48
N ASP A 187 -0.60 -20.09 -7.97
CA ASP A 187 -0.23 -19.81 -6.57
C ASP A 187 -1.42 -19.36 -5.71
N TRP A 188 -2.65 -19.67 -6.14
CA TRP A 188 -3.88 -19.19 -5.50
C TRP A 188 -3.94 -19.45 -4.00
N ASP A 189 -3.62 -20.66 -3.56
CA ASP A 189 -3.75 -21.06 -2.16
C ASP A 189 -2.80 -20.25 -1.25
N ASN A 190 -1.60 -19.95 -1.75
CA ASN A 190 -0.66 -19.08 -1.05
C ASN A 190 -1.15 -17.63 -1.02
N TRP A 191 -1.64 -17.11 -2.15
CA TRP A 191 -2.20 -15.77 -2.25
C TRP A 191 -3.41 -15.60 -1.32
N ALA A 192 -4.35 -16.54 -1.29
CA ALA A 192 -5.52 -16.52 -0.42
C ALA A 192 -5.12 -16.57 1.05
N ARG A 193 -4.14 -17.42 1.41
CA ARG A 193 -3.60 -17.50 2.77
C ARG A 193 -3.02 -16.16 3.21
N MET A 194 -2.16 -15.53 2.39
CA MET A 194 -1.55 -14.24 2.71
C MET A 194 -2.60 -13.14 2.89
N ASN A 195 -3.61 -13.06 2.01
CA ASN A 195 -4.69 -12.08 2.14
C ASN A 195 -5.52 -12.33 3.40
N ASN A 196 -5.82 -13.59 3.76
CA ASN A 196 -6.52 -13.91 5.01
C ASN A 196 -5.71 -13.49 6.24
N GLU A 197 -4.40 -13.75 6.26
CA GLU A 197 -3.51 -13.33 7.35
C GLU A 197 -3.51 -11.79 7.50
N GLU A 198 -3.39 -11.05 6.40
CA GLU A 198 -3.45 -9.59 6.39
C GLU A 198 -4.79 -9.05 6.93
N LEU A 199 -5.92 -9.61 6.46
CA LEU A 199 -7.24 -9.21 6.94
C LEU A 199 -7.47 -9.56 8.42
N GLN A 200 -6.92 -10.68 8.90
CA GLN A 200 -6.96 -11.03 10.32
C GLN A 200 -6.18 -10.03 11.18
N LEU A 201 -5.03 -9.54 10.72
CA LEU A 201 -4.29 -8.45 11.42
C LEU A 201 -5.13 -7.18 11.54
N LEU A 202 -6.04 -6.94 10.59
CA LEU A 202 -6.99 -5.84 10.61
C LEU A 202 -8.29 -6.16 11.37
N ASN A 203 -8.41 -7.33 11.99
CA ASN A 203 -9.63 -7.84 12.64
C ASN A 203 -10.82 -7.99 11.67
N ILE A 204 -10.55 -8.28 10.41
CA ILE A 204 -11.56 -8.51 9.38
C ILE A 204 -11.71 -10.02 9.12
N VAL A 205 -12.94 -10.52 9.14
CA VAL A 205 -13.25 -11.92 8.82
C VAL A 205 -13.96 -11.97 7.47
N VAL A 206 -13.33 -12.64 6.50
CA VAL A 206 -13.91 -12.89 5.18
C VAL A 206 -14.65 -14.22 5.19
N LYS A 207 -15.74 -14.30 4.43
CA LYS A 207 -16.49 -15.55 4.23
C LYS A 207 -15.59 -16.61 3.55
N LYS A 208 -15.59 -17.81 4.08
CA LYS A 208 -14.95 -18.96 3.43
C LYS A 208 -15.80 -19.52 2.29
#